data_6cc5f3d5988fbcfa20e6b39e6278c1c2
#
_entry.id   6cc5f3d5988fbcfa20e6b39e6278c1c2
#
_cell.length_a   1.000
_cell.length_b   1.000
_cell.length_c   1.000
_cell.angle_alpha   90.00
_cell.angle_beta   90.00
_cell.angle_gamma   90.00
#
_symmetry.space_group_name_H-M   'P 1'
#
loop_
_entity.id
_entity.type
_entity.pdbx_description
1 polymer ?
#
loop_
_entity_poly.entity_id
_entity_poly.type
_entity_poly.pdbx_seq_one_letter_code
_entity_poly.pdbx_strand_id
1 'polypeptide(L)'
;MESYLGDPVFDKKRLFSDQRYPNVVVSKKGTVIAVWGNSGVAIRRSEDGGKSWGEPINVSEKGYNGGGAIVDNNSGDMLLFVEERQPPAPLTVYRSKDDGLNWKSQKTVIEKDLNGNNPSMHMNESGITLMAGPKKGRLLRATRFYGSNEREAEWSKHYTNAIYSDDGGKSWKTSSPFPENGTGEAALVELSDGRIYYNSRVHWPERPNNRRRREAWSFDGGETWKDWKIVQALPDGDQGRAYGCMAGMTRIPSNDKDVIIFSNLDTDASHRERVTVWASLDGGKTWPVKRLVDGGRSGYSSLSVGRHGTPSEGWIYLHYEHDPFKGSHMARFNLSWLLEGELTGNGDLPKLKRGN
;
A
#
# COMPACT_ATOMS: atom_id res chain seq x y z
N MET A 1 9.12 17.27 6.26
CA MET A 1 9.86 16.82 5.06
C MET A 1 11.37 16.88 5.25
N GLU A 2 11.91 17.86 5.96
CA GLU A 2 13.37 18.02 6.18
C GLU A 2 14.04 16.76 6.75
N SER A 3 13.41 16.09 7.69
CA SER A 3 13.93 14.83 8.26
C SER A 3 14.13 13.69 7.25
N TYR A 4 13.51 13.76 6.07
CA TYR A 4 13.70 12.80 4.97
C TYR A 4 14.81 13.22 3.99
N LEU A 5 15.33 14.42 4.16
CA LEU A 5 16.44 14.97 3.37
C LEU A 5 17.70 14.97 4.23
N GLY A 6 18.86 14.78 3.61
CA GLY A 6 20.17 14.69 4.25
C GLY A 6 21.08 13.87 3.36
N ASP A 7 22.12 13.27 3.92
CA ASP A 7 22.94 12.32 3.17
C ASP A 7 22.11 11.14 2.71
N PRO A 8 22.28 10.69 1.46
CA PRO A 8 21.55 9.54 0.93
C PRO A 8 21.87 8.27 1.72
N VAL A 9 20.83 7.61 2.22
CA VAL A 9 20.97 6.38 3.00
C VAL A 9 20.05 5.30 2.48
N PHE A 10 20.55 4.06 2.44
CA PHE A 10 19.83 2.86 2.05
C PHE A 10 20.32 1.67 2.84
N ASP A 11 19.39 0.84 3.33
CA ASP A 11 19.68 -0.40 4.04
C ASP A 11 18.61 -1.44 3.67
N LYS A 12 18.98 -2.72 3.62
CA LYS A 12 18.10 -3.82 3.25
C LYS A 12 18.36 -5.04 4.13
N LYS A 13 17.27 -5.63 4.65
CA LYS A 13 17.32 -6.84 5.48
C LYS A 13 16.28 -7.87 5.06
N ARG A 14 16.64 -9.15 5.10
CA ARG A 14 15.70 -10.24 4.99
C ARG A 14 14.88 -10.34 6.27
N LEU A 15 13.53 -10.43 6.16
CA LEU A 15 12.65 -10.55 7.32
C LEU A 15 12.01 -11.93 7.46
N PHE A 16 11.54 -12.49 6.37
CA PHE A 16 10.85 -13.78 6.37
C PHE A 16 11.48 -14.71 5.33
N SER A 17 11.34 -16.01 5.51
CA SER A 17 12.04 -17.03 4.72
C SER A 17 11.19 -17.74 3.67
N ASP A 18 9.89 -17.63 3.76
CA ASP A 18 8.91 -18.39 2.97
C ASP A 18 7.63 -17.57 2.78
N GLN A 19 6.58 -18.16 2.23
CA GLN A 19 5.26 -17.54 2.03
C GLN A 19 5.27 -16.30 1.13
N ARG A 20 4.22 -15.47 1.23
CA ARG A 20 3.96 -14.30 0.40
C ARG A 20 3.20 -13.22 1.18
N TYR A 21 2.95 -12.11 0.51
CA TYR A 21 2.02 -11.03 0.82
C TYR A 21 2.55 -10.06 1.87
N PRO A 22 3.46 -9.17 1.44
CA PRO A 22 4.04 -8.15 2.28
C PRO A 22 3.04 -7.03 2.56
N ASN A 23 3.12 -6.50 3.78
CA ASN A 23 2.60 -5.21 4.12
C ASN A 23 3.47 -4.57 5.20
N VAL A 24 3.53 -3.25 5.27
CA VAL A 24 4.25 -2.50 6.28
C VAL A 24 3.44 -1.30 6.75
N VAL A 25 3.39 -1.11 8.06
CA VAL A 25 2.85 0.10 8.68
C VAL A 25 3.81 0.61 9.76
N VAL A 26 3.71 1.90 10.06
CA VAL A 26 4.41 2.49 11.21
C VAL A 26 3.38 2.96 12.22
N SER A 27 3.43 2.40 13.42
CA SER A 27 2.49 2.69 14.49
C SER A 27 2.57 4.15 14.94
N LYS A 28 1.61 4.60 15.74
CA LYS A 28 1.61 5.95 16.32
C LYS A 28 2.84 6.21 17.20
N LYS A 29 3.43 5.15 17.79
CA LYS A 29 4.65 5.23 18.61
C LYS A 29 5.94 5.17 17.78
N GLY A 30 5.85 4.96 16.46
CA GLY A 30 6.99 4.85 15.57
C GLY A 30 7.54 3.44 15.41
N THR A 31 6.90 2.42 15.99
CA THR A 31 7.25 1.02 15.76
C THR A 31 6.93 0.65 14.32
N VAL A 32 7.92 0.13 13.61
CA VAL A 32 7.75 -0.41 12.26
C VAL A 32 7.25 -1.84 12.35
N ILE A 33 6.14 -2.14 11.69
CA ILE A 33 5.50 -3.44 11.72
C ILE A 33 5.41 -3.99 10.31
N ALA A 34 6.14 -5.07 10.07
CA ALA A 34 6.09 -5.85 8.84
C ALA A 34 5.06 -6.96 9.00
N VAL A 35 4.06 -7.01 8.14
CA VAL A 35 3.03 -8.06 8.10
C VAL A 35 3.33 -9.00 6.95
N TRP A 36 3.13 -10.30 7.15
CA TRP A 36 3.47 -11.34 6.19
C TRP A 36 2.61 -12.58 6.35
N GLY A 37 2.28 -13.23 5.23
CA GLY A 37 1.73 -14.59 5.26
C GLY A 37 0.55 -14.84 4.34
N ASN A 38 0.53 -16.04 3.77
CA ASN A 38 -0.55 -16.58 2.94
C ASN A 38 -1.04 -17.98 3.38
N SER A 39 -0.45 -18.48 4.48
CA SER A 39 -0.87 -19.70 5.18
C SER A 39 -0.66 -19.49 6.68
N GLY A 40 -1.53 -18.67 7.27
CA GLY A 40 -1.33 -17.99 8.53
C GLY A 40 -0.72 -16.61 8.33
N VAL A 41 -0.90 -15.72 9.30
CA VAL A 41 -0.41 -14.34 9.25
C VAL A 41 0.42 -14.03 10.49
N ALA A 42 1.64 -13.59 10.25
CA ALA A 42 2.58 -13.18 11.29
C ALA A 42 3.05 -11.74 11.05
N ILE A 43 3.55 -11.12 12.12
CA ILE A 43 4.20 -9.82 12.07
C ILE A 43 5.59 -9.89 12.67
N ARG A 44 6.46 -8.97 12.27
CA ARG A 44 7.68 -8.60 13.02
C ARG A 44 7.64 -7.12 13.34
N ARG A 45 8.23 -6.76 14.47
CA ARG A 45 8.28 -5.40 15.00
C ARG A 45 9.71 -4.89 15.08
N SER A 46 9.91 -3.62 14.78
CA SER A 46 11.15 -2.89 15.03
C SER A 46 10.83 -1.59 15.77
N GLU A 47 11.45 -1.39 16.92
CA GLU A 47 11.28 -0.20 17.76
C GLU A 47 12.41 0.83 17.56
N ASP A 48 13.42 0.49 16.77
CA ASP A 48 14.64 1.27 16.52
C ASP A 48 14.75 1.80 15.08
N GLY A 49 13.60 1.99 14.41
CA GLY A 49 13.56 2.51 13.05
C GLY A 49 14.01 1.50 11.98
N GLY A 50 13.86 0.20 12.22
CA GLY A 50 14.19 -0.86 11.26
C GLY A 50 15.65 -1.35 11.36
N LYS A 51 16.41 -0.93 12.39
CA LYS A 51 17.79 -1.41 12.59
C LYS A 51 17.80 -2.86 13.08
N SER A 52 16.93 -3.21 14.00
CA SER A 52 16.73 -4.58 14.48
C SER A 52 15.25 -4.98 14.44
N TRP A 53 14.99 -6.27 14.42
CA TRP A 53 13.65 -6.84 14.30
C TRP A 53 13.45 -7.95 15.33
N GLY A 54 12.34 -7.86 16.04
CA GLY A 54 11.92 -8.90 16.98
C GLY A 54 11.56 -10.22 16.30
N GLU A 55 11.33 -11.24 17.11
CA GLU A 55 10.82 -12.54 16.63
C GLU A 55 9.42 -12.40 16.04
N PRO A 56 9.02 -13.30 15.12
CA PRO A 56 7.67 -13.30 14.58
C PRO A 56 6.61 -13.45 15.68
N ILE A 57 5.59 -12.60 15.61
CA ILE A 57 4.37 -12.70 16.43
C ILE A 57 3.26 -13.21 15.53
N ASN A 58 2.66 -14.34 15.90
CA ASN A 58 1.57 -14.91 15.16
C ASN A 58 0.26 -14.15 15.45
N VAL A 59 -0.43 -13.72 14.39
CA VAL A 59 -1.73 -13.04 14.46
C VAL A 59 -2.86 -14.03 14.18
N SER A 60 -2.67 -14.89 13.19
CA SER A 60 -3.64 -15.90 12.79
C SER A 60 -2.95 -17.16 12.28
N GLU A 61 -3.38 -18.32 12.78
CA GLU A 61 -2.88 -19.63 12.33
C GLU A 61 -3.34 -20.01 10.91
N LYS A 62 -4.35 -19.34 10.39
CA LYS A 62 -4.97 -19.63 9.09
C LYS A 62 -5.17 -18.37 8.28
N GLY A 63 -5.43 -18.59 6.98
CA GLY A 63 -5.72 -17.51 6.05
C GLY A 63 -4.50 -16.75 5.62
N TYR A 64 -4.71 -15.61 5.04
CA TYR A 64 -3.63 -14.78 4.58
C TYR A 64 -3.90 -13.28 4.74
N ASN A 65 -2.82 -12.54 4.73
CA ASN A 65 -2.83 -11.11 4.78
C ASN A 65 -3.65 -10.55 3.61
N GLY A 66 -4.87 -10.19 3.91
CA GLY A 66 -5.86 -9.76 2.91
C GLY A 66 -5.65 -8.35 2.41
N GLY A 67 -4.60 -7.66 2.85
CA GLY A 67 -4.37 -6.29 2.39
C GLY A 67 -3.87 -5.37 3.49
N GLY A 68 -3.14 -5.95 4.41
CA GLY A 68 -2.40 -5.20 5.38
C GLY A 68 -3.19 -4.59 6.52
N ALA A 69 -2.47 -3.78 7.26
CA ALA A 69 -2.95 -3.16 8.47
C ALA A 69 -3.45 -1.72 8.23
N ILE A 70 -4.22 -1.22 9.18
CA ILE A 70 -4.52 0.20 9.36
C ILE A 70 -4.02 0.61 10.73
N VAL A 71 -3.37 1.75 10.82
CA VAL A 71 -3.10 2.41 12.09
C VAL A 71 -4.17 3.47 12.32
N ASP A 72 -5.01 3.29 13.32
CA ASP A 72 -5.96 4.31 13.76
C ASP A 72 -5.21 5.41 14.52
N ASN A 73 -4.94 6.52 13.86
CA ASN A 73 -4.22 7.64 14.47
C ASN A 73 -5.01 8.33 15.60
N ASN A 74 -6.32 8.09 15.73
CA ASN A 74 -7.10 8.64 16.84
C ASN A 74 -6.82 7.89 18.15
N SER A 75 -6.93 6.56 18.12
CA SER A 75 -6.73 5.70 19.31
C SER A 75 -5.29 5.21 19.46
N GLY A 76 -4.56 5.03 18.38
CA GLY A 76 -3.27 4.33 18.32
C GLY A 76 -3.42 2.81 18.13
N ASP A 77 -4.65 2.31 18.06
CA ASP A 77 -4.91 0.90 17.76
C ASP A 77 -4.53 0.55 16.32
N MET A 78 -4.29 -0.73 16.10
CA MET A 78 -4.06 -1.25 14.74
C MET A 78 -5.10 -2.30 14.40
N LEU A 79 -5.55 -2.29 13.15
CA LEU A 79 -6.47 -3.26 12.58
C LEU A 79 -5.75 -4.05 11.50
N LEU A 80 -5.91 -5.38 11.48
CA LEU A 80 -5.38 -6.27 10.47
C LEU A 80 -6.49 -7.13 9.90
N PHE A 81 -6.55 -7.23 8.57
CA PHE A 81 -7.61 -7.93 7.85
C PHE A 81 -7.08 -9.25 7.31
N VAL A 82 -7.65 -10.36 7.77
CA VAL A 82 -7.25 -11.72 7.38
C VAL A 82 -8.40 -12.42 6.68
N GLU A 83 -8.20 -12.81 5.42
CA GLU A 83 -9.12 -13.63 4.67
C GLU A 83 -8.77 -15.10 4.85
N GLU A 84 -9.75 -15.98 5.09
CA GLU A 84 -9.51 -17.40 5.35
C GLU A 84 -8.86 -18.14 4.17
N ARG A 85 -9.17 -17.70 2.97
CA ARG A 85 -8.66 -18.23 1.70
C ARG A 85 -8.80 -17.18 0.62
N GLN A 86 -8.39 -17.51 -0.59
CA GLN A 86 -8.60 -16.64 -1.73
C GLN A 86 -10.07 -16.24 -1.88
N PRO A 87 -10.37 -14.93 -2.04
CA PRO A 87 -11.75 -14.44 -2.15
C PRO A 87 -12.53 -15.03 -3.35
N PRO A 88 -13.87 -15.12 -3.21
CA PRO A 88 -14.65 -14.69 -2.05
C PRO A 88 -14.48 -15.65 -0.86
N ALA A 89 -14.24 -15.09 0.31
CA ALA A 89 -13.93 -15.84 1.53
C ALA A 89 -14.40 -15.10 2.79
N PRO A 90 -14.62 -15.79 3.92
CA PRO A 90 -14.81 -15.14 5.19
C PRO A 90 -13.60 -14.29 5.58
N LEU A 91 -13.87 -13.16 6.21
CA LEU A 91 -12.90 -12.19 6.67
C LEU A 91 -12.94 -12.07 8.19
N THR A 92 -11.78 -12.11 8.83
CA THR A 92 -11.61 -11.79 10.25
C THR A 92 -10.78 -10.52 10.39
N VAL A 93 -11.25 -9.58 11.19
CA VAL A 93 -10.49 -8.37 11.57
C VAL A 93 -9.88 -8.60 12.94
N TYR A 94 -8.58 -8.44 13.03
CA TYR A 94 -7.84 -8.48 14.28
C TYR A 94 -7.49 -7.04 14.71
N ARG A 95 -7.54 -6.77 16.02
CA ARG A 95 -7.15 -5.50 16.60
C ARG A 95 -6.04 -5.69 17.62
N SER A 96 -5.03 -4.84 17.54
CA SER A 96 -4.02 -4.65 18.56
C SER A 96 -4.20 -3.28 19.22
N LYS A 97 -4.13 -3.25 20.56
CA LYS A 97 -4.21 -2.03 21.39
C LYS A 97 -2.89 -1.71 22.09
N ASP A 98 -1.88 -2.51 21.85
CA ASP A 98 -0.60 -2.50 22.54
C ASP A 98 0.58 -2.50 21.57
N ASP A 99 0.42 -1.74 20.49
CA ASP A 99 1.48 -1.51 19.52
C ASP A 99 1.94 -2.78 18.78
N GLY A 100 1.00 -3.70 18.51
CA GLY A 100 1.24 -4.94 17.76
C GLY A 100 1.77 -6.11 18.59
N LEU A 101 1.84 -5.99 19.91
CA LEU A 101 2.31 -7.08 20.78
C LEU A 101 1.27 -8.20 20.90
N ASN A 102 0.00 -7.83 21.04
CA ASN A 102 -1.11 -8.78 21.12
C ASN A 102 -2.21 -8.43 20.13
N TRP A 103 -2.82 -9.44 19.55
CA TRP A 103 -3.89 -9.31 18.56
C TRP A 103 -5.11 -10.13 18.99
N LYS A 104 -6.29 -9.52 18.90
CA LYS A 104 -7.55 -10.18 19.19
C LYS A 104 -8.52 -9.97 18.04
N SER A 105 -9.23 -11.03 17.66
CA SER A 105 -10.32 -10.90 16.70
C SER A 105 -11.39 -9.96 17.22
N GLN A 106 -11.93 -9.13 16.34
CA GLN A 106 -13.04 -8.24 16.67
C GLN A 106 -14.21 -8.50 15.75
N LYS A 107 -15.40 -8.46 16.32
CA LYS A 107 -16.63 -8.44 15.52
C LYS A 107 -16.70 -7.10 14.78
N THR A 108 -16.89 -7.17 13.47
CA THR A 108 -17.07 -5.99 12.63
C THR A 108 -18.16 -6.24 11.60
N VAL A 109 -18.79 -5.16 11.15
CA VAL A 109 -19.80 -5.19 10.09
C VAL A 109 -19.25 -4.42 8.92
N ILE A 110 -19.28 -5.01 7.73
CA ILE A 110 -18.89 -4.35 6.48
C ILE A 110 -20.11 -4.37 5.57
N GLU A 111 -20.61 -3.20 5.22
CA GLU A 111 -21.75 -3.05 4.33
C GLU A 111 -21.36 -3.42 2.89
N LYS A 112 -22.31 -3.99 2.15
CA LYS A 112 -22.15 -4.22 0.73
C LYS A 112 -22.05 -2.91 -0.04
N ASP A 113 -21.43 -2.95 -1.21
CA ASP A 113 -21.39 -1.82 -2.12
C ASP A 113 -22.76 -1.57 -2.79
N LEU A 114 -22.83 -0.52 -3.60
CA LEU A 114 -24.06 -0.12 -4.32
C LEU A 114 -24.57 -1.18 -5.30
N ASN A 115 -23.71 -2.11 -5.72
CA ASN A 115 -24.07 -3.23 -6.60
C ASN A 115 -24.52 -4.48 -5.81
N GLY A 116 -24.56 -4.39 -4.48
CA GLY A 116 -24.91 -5.51 -3.60
C GLY A 116 -23.79 -6.51 -3.36
N ASN A 117 -22.56 -6.19 -3.72
CA ASN A 117 -21.39 -7.05 -3.60
C ASN A 117 -20.65 -6.83 -2.27
N ASN A 118 -20.13 -7.92 -1.69
CA ASN A 118 -19.24 -7.83 -0.55
C ASN A 118 -17.85 -7.40 -0.99
N PRO A 119 -17.24 -6.39 -0.35
CA PRO A 119 -15.85 -6.03 -0.63
C PRO A 119 -14.90 -7.11 -0.10
N SER A 120 -13.85 -7.38 -0.86
CA SER A 120 -12.70 -8.20 -0.47
C SER A 120 -11.51 -7.31 -0.14
N MET A 121 -10.72 -7.76 0.83
CA MET A 121 -9.50 -7.07 1.24
C MET A 121 -8.27 -7.49 0.41
N HIS A 122 -8.45 -8.48 -0.45
CA HIS A 122 -7.37 -9.20 -1.12
C HIS A 122 -6.34 -8.28 -1.79
N MET A 123 -5.14 -8.33 -1.26
CA MET A 123 -3.92 -7.71 -1.81
C MET A 123 -4.04 -6.21 -2.10
N ASN A 124 -4.56 -5.47 -1.17
CA ASN A 124 -4.51 -4.02 -1.21
C ASN A 124 -3.45 -3.48 -0.24
N GLU A 125 -2.98 -2.28 -0.50
CA GLU A 125 -2.04 -1.59 0.39
C GLU A 125 -2.70 -1.25 1.74
N SER A 126 -1.90 -0.84 2.70
CA SER A 126 -2.36 -0.38 4.01
C SER A 126 -3.47 0.65 3.89
N GLY A 127 -4.44 0.58 4.81
CA GLY A 127 -5.38 1.66 4.99
C GLY A 127 -4.76 2.84 5.74
N ILE A 128 -5.46 3.96 5.72
CA ILE A 128 -5.04 5.22 6.33
C ILE A 128 -6.09 5.77 7.28
N THR A 129 -5.67 6.61 8.23
CA THR A 129 -6.55 7.52 8.95
C THR A 129 -6.50 8.87 8.26
N LEU A 130 -7.63 9.43 7.87
CA LEU A 130 -7.70 10.77 7.28
C LEU A 130 -7.30 11.84 8.31
N MET A 131 -6.39 12.70 7.95
CA MET A 131 -5.82 13.71 8.84
C MET A 131 -6.24 15.14 8.46
N ALA A 132 -6.80 15.32 7.28
CA ALA A 132 -7.26 16.59 6.73
C ALA A 132 -8.74 16.53 6.33
N GLY A 133 -9.27 17.65 5.85
CA GLY A 133 -10.62 17.73 5.30
C GLY A 133 -11.76 17.47 6.29
N PRO A 134 -13.00 17.43 5.80
CA PRO A 134 -14.20 17.33 6.63
C PRO A 134 -14.42 15.94 7.25
N LYS A 135 -13.69 14.93 6.78
CA LYS A 135 -13.77 13.54 7.28
C LYS A 135 -12.54 13.16 8.10
N LYS A 136 -11.85 14.14 8.68
CA LYS A 136 -10.71 13.90 9.58
C LYS A 136 -11.06 12.91 10.68
N GLY A 137 -10.20 11.92 10.89
CA GLY A 137 -10.38 10.83 11.84
C GLY A 137 -11.00 9.56 11.25
N ARG A 138 -11.55 9.61 10.03
CA ARG A 138 -12.07 8.45 9.30
C ARG A 138 -10.96 7.47 9.00
N LEU A 139 -11.23 6.19 9.17
CA LEU A 139 -10.39 5.12 8.64
C LEU A 139 -10.84 4.81 7.21
N LEU A 140 -9.89 4.71 6.30
CA LEU A 140 -10.16 4.43 4.89
C LEU A 140 -9.14 3.42 4.35
N ARG A 141 -9.61 2.46 3.56
CA ARG A 141 -8.72 1.53 2.85
C ARG A 141 -9.28 1.12 1.50
N ALA A 142 -8.39 0.83 0.57
CA ALA A 142 -8.76 0.22 -0.70
C ALA A 142 -9.28 -1.22 -0.47
N THR A 143 -10.27 -1.59 -1.26
CA THR A 143 -10.86 -2.93 -1.35
C THR A 143 -11.20 -3.23 -2.80
N ARG A 144 -11.74 -4.41 -3.06
CA ARG A 144 -12.16 -4.78 -4.41
C ARG A 144 -13.36 -5.70 -4.39
N PHE A 145 -14.15 -5.70 -5.44
CA PHE A 145 -15.03 -6.79 -5.78
C PHE A 145 -14.23 -7.88 -6.50
N TYR A 146 -14.24 -9.07 -5.94
CA TYR A 146 -13.61 -10.24 -6.50
C TYR A 146 -14.71 -11.26 -6.82
N GLY A 147 -15.10 -11.37 -8.09
CA GLY A 147 -16.28 -12.11 -8.53
C GLY A 147 -16.34 -13.57 -8.08
N SER A 148 -16.06 -14.49 -8.97
CA SER A 148 -15.98 -15.93 -8.66
C SER A 148 -14.53 -16.42 -8.65
N ASN A 149 -14.32 -17.68 -8.27
CA ASN A 149 -13.00 -18.34 -8.36
C ASN A 149 -12.58 -18.64 -9.82
N GLU A 150 -13.45 -18.46 -10.80
CA GLU A 150 -13.15 -18.59 -12.23
C GLU A 150 -12.45 -17.32 -12.72
N ARG A 151 -11.19 -17.19 -12.34
CA ARG A 151 -10.41 -15.97 -12.34
C ARG A 151 -10.40 -15.21 -13.67
N GLU A 152 -10.06 -15.87 -14.76
CA GLU A 152 -9.82 -15.16 -16.04
C GLU A 152 -11.12 -14.71 -16.70
N ALA A 153 -12.14 -15.52 -16.70
CA ALA A 153 -13.46 -15.20 -17.25
C ALA A 153 -14.16 -14.02 -16.51
N GLU A 154 -13.81 -13.79 -15.25
CA GLU A 154 -14.43 -12.78 -14.41
C GLU A 154 -13.61 -11.50 -14.26
N TRP A 155 -12.37 -11.45 -14.75
CA TRP A 155 -11.48 -10.28 -14.55
C TRP A 155 -12.05 -8.97 -15.11
N SER A 156 -12.77 -9.03 -16.22
CA SER A 156 -13.45 -7.87 -16.80
C SER A 156 -14.58 -7.30 -15.93
N LYS A 157 -15.09 -8.10 -14.99
CA LYS A 157 -16.17 -7.72 -14.07
C LYS A 157 -15.66 -7.23 -12.72
N HIS A 158 -14.38 -7.49 -12.41
CA HIS A 158 -13.76 -7.01 -11.17
C HIS A 158 -13.69 -5.49 -11.19
N TYR A 159 -13.75 -4.90 -10.03
CA TYR A 159 -13.47 -3.48 -9.83
C TYR A 159 -12.94 -3.26 -8.42
N THR A 160 -12.15 -2.23 -8.29
CA THR A 160 -11.71 -1.76 -6.98
C THR A 160 -12.72 -0.75 -6.42
N ASN A 161 -12.78 -0.64 -5.11
CA ASN A 161 -13.56 0.32 -4.34
C ASN A 161 -12.80 0.64 -3.05
N ALA A 162 -13.45 1.16 -2.04
CA ALA A 162 -12.87 1.35 -0.72
C ALA A 162 -13.90 1.06 0.36
N ILE A 163 -13.44 0.75 1.57
CA ILE A 163 -14.27 0.81 2.77
C ILE A 163 -13.78 1.91 3.69
N TYR A 164 -14.74 2.54 4.38
CA TYR A 164 -14.47 3.60 5.35
C TYR A 164 -15.26 3.42 6.63
N SER A 165 -14.66 3.85 7.74
CA SER A 165 -15.25 3.76 9.07
C SER A 165 -15.11 5.09 9.82
N ASP A 166 -16.19 5.55 10.39
CA ASP A 166 -16.25 6.76 11.24
C ASP A 166 -16.35 6.42 12.74
N ASP A 167 -16.29 5.13 13.09
CA ASP A 167 -16.45 4.62 14.48
C ASP A 167 -15.24 3.82 14.98
N GLY A 168 -14.06 4.04 14.36
CA GLY A 168 -12.82 3.36 14.74
C GLY A 168 -12.78 1.90 14.31
N GLY A 169 -13.43 1.54 13.19
CA GLY A 169 -13.38 0.22 12.59
C GLY A 169 -14.33 -0.81 13.18
N LYS A 170 -15.36 -0.39 13.90
CA LYS A 170 -16.42 -1.30 14.39
C LYS A 170 -17.41 -1.62 13.27
N SER A 171 -17.76 -0.61 12.48
CA SER A 171 -18.55 -0.75 11.26
C SER A 171 -17.90 -0.02 10.09
N TRP A 172 -18.16 -0.53 8.88
CA TRP A 172 -17.59 -0.03 7.63
C TRP A 172 -18.68 0.12 6.58
N LYS A 173 -18.64 1.22 5.88
CA LYS A 173 -19.40 1.44 4.66
C LYS A 173 -18.50 1.23 3.46
N THR A 174 -19.09 0.81 2.34
CA THR A 174 -18.37 0.63 1.08
C THR A 174 -18.64 1.80 0.13
N SER A 175 -17.57 2.32 -0.47
CA SER A 175 -17.63 3.40 -1.45
C SER A 175 -18.30 2.97 -2.75
N SER A 176 -18.57 3.94 -3.62
CA SER A 176 -18.87 3.63 -5.03
C SER A 176 -17.72 2.83 -5.66
N PRO A 177 -18.00 1.99 -6.69
CA PRO A 177 -16.96 1.36 -7.49
C PRO A 177 -16.01 2.40 -8.13
N PHE A 178 -14.77 1.98 -8.37
CA PHE A 178 -13.85 2.71 -9.23
C PHE A 178 -14.46 2.87 -10.63
N PRO A 179 -14.23 4.00 -11.32
CA PRO A 179 -14.89 4.29 -12.60
C PRO A 179 -14.54 3.38 -13.78
N GLU A 180 -13.67 2.40 -13.60
CA GLU A 180 -13.27 1.43 -14.62
C GLU A 180 -13.29 0.01 -14.08
N ASN A 181 -13.93 -0.91 -14.80
CA ASN A 181 -13.88 -2.34 -14.52
C ASN A 181 -12.55 -2.96 -14.94
N GLY A 182 -12.26 -4.16 -14.46
CA GLY A 182 -10.98 -4.85 -14.65
C GLY A 182 -9.90 -4.35 -13.69
N THR A 183 -10.22 -3.43 -12.79
CA THR A 183 -9.33 -2.94 -11.74
C THR A 183 -9.28 -3.89 -10.55
N GLY A 184 -8.24 -3.81 -9.74
CA GLY A 184 -7.99 -4.81 -8.70
C GLY A 184 -7.25 -4.30 -7.48
N GLU A 185 -6.05 -4.82 -7.24
CA GLU A 185 -5.22 -4.42 -6.10
C GLU A 185 -4.85 -2.95 -6.18
N ALA A 186 -5.10 -2.21 -5.10
CA ALA A 186 -5.00 -0.77 -5.12
C ALA A 186 -4.35 -0.20 -3.84
N ALA A 187 -3.91 1.02 -3.95
CA ALA A 187 -3.37 1.84 -2.88
C ALA A 187 -3.98 3.24 -2.91
N LEU A 188 -4.03 3.90 -1.76
CA LEU A 188 -4.54 5.26 -1.66
C LEU A 188 -3.74 6.09 -0.65
N VAL A 189 -3.66 7.39 -0.88
CA VAL A 189 -3.07 8.35 0.05
C VAL A 189 -3.93 9.61 0.12
N GLU A 190 -3.97 10.22 1.31
CA GLU A 190 -4.59 11.53 1.50
C GLU A 190 -3.55 12.63 1.23
N LEU A 191 -3.89 13.63 0.45
CA LEU A 191 -3.07 14.82 0.23
C LEU A 191 -3.26 15.85 1.34
N SER A 192 -2.39 16.85 1.38
CA SER A 192 -2.42 17.92 2.39
C SER A 192 -3.72 18.73 2.40
N ASP A 193 -4.40 18.80 1.26
CA ASP A 193 -5.69 19.49 1.10
C ASP A 193 -6.92 18.60 1.36
N GLY A 194 -6.73 17.34 1.78
CA GLY A 194 -7.78 16.39 2.09
C GLY A 194 -8.33 15.62 0.90
N ARG A 195 -7.84 15.87 -0.32
CA ARG A 195 -8.14 15.01 -1.47
C ARG A 195 -7.47 13.64 -1.28
N ILE A 196 -8.12 12.61 -1.81
CA ILE A 196 -7.55 11.27 -1.78
C ILE A 196 -7.16 10.88 -3.20
N TYR A 197 -5.88 10.55 -3.37
CA TYR A 197 -5.34 9.95 -4.58
C TYR A 197 -5.45 8.43 -4.49
N TYR A 198 -6.11 7.81 -5.45
CA TYR A 198 -6.33 6.38 -5.53
C TYR A 198 -5.64 5.82 -6.76
N ASN A 199 -4.85 4.75 -6.59
CA ASN A 199 -4.08 4.15 -7.66
C ASN A 199 -4.32 2.63 -7.71
N SER A 200 -4.82 2.13 -8.84
CA SER A 200 -5.24 0.73 -8.99
C SER A 200 -4.45 0.01 -10.07
N ARG A 201 -4.23 -1.27 -9.82
CA ARG A 201 -3.82 -2.27 -10.80
C ARG A 201 -4.94 -2.54 -11.81
N VAL A 202 -4.59 -2.90 -13.04
CA VAL A 202 -5.49 -3.51 -14.01
C VAL A 202 -5.28 -5.02 -14.04
N HIS A 203 -6.35 -5.75 -13.81
CA HIS A 203 -6.35 -7.21 -13.76
C HIS A 203 -7.14 -7.82 -14.93
N TRP A 204 -7.13 -7.17 -16.05
CA TRP A 204 -7.81 -7.57 -17.28
C TRP A 204 -6.85 -7.47 -18.47
N PRO A 205 -6.25 -8.59 -18.92
CA PRO A 205 -5.19 -8.60 -19.94
C PRO A 205 -5.56 -7.99 -21.29
N GLU A 206 -6.82 -8.07 -21.66
CA GLU A 206 -7.33 -7.59 -22.96
C GLU A 206 -7.65 -6.09 -22.95
N ARG A 207 -7.58 -5.44 -21.78
CA ARG A 207 -7.87 -4.02 -21.65
C ARG A 207 -6.81 -3.19 -22.36
N PRO A 208 -7.16 -2.19 -23.18
CA PRO A 208 -6.19 -1.26 -23.75
C PRO A 208 -5.33 -0.61 -22.64
N ASN A 209 -4.03 -0.50 -22.88
CA ASN A 209 -3.06 0.03 -21.91
C ASN A 209 -3.10 -0.67 -20.54
N ASN A 210 -3.37 -1.96 -20.52
CA ASN A 210 -3.44 -2.76 -19.28
C ASN A 210 -2.11 -2.81 -18.50
N ARG A 211 -0.99 -2.43 -19.10
CA ARG A 211 0.34 -2.39 -18.49
C ARG A 211 0.65 -1.08 -17.78
N ARG A 212 -0.34 -0.23 -17.59
CA ARG A 212 -0.23 1.06 -16.88
C ARG A 212 -1.23 1.14 -15.73
N ARG A 213 -0.85 1.83 -14.69
CA ARG A 213 -1.72 2.05 -13.52
C ARG A 213 -2.91 2.93 -13.87
N ARG A 214 -3.98 2.80 -13.07
CA ARG A 214 -5.18 3.62 -13.12
C ARG A 214 -5.23 4.50 -11.89
N GLU A 215 -5.63 5.76 -12.05
CA GLU A 215 -5.88 6.65 -10.93
C GLU A 215 -7.29 7.20 -10.94
N ALA A 216 -7.77 7.55 -9.77
CA ALA A 216 -8.96 8.35 -9.57
C ALA A 216 -8.82 9.16 -8.26
N TRP A 217 -9.70 10.10 -8.08
CA TRP A 217 -9.68 11.05 -6.98
C TRP A 217 -10.96 11.01 -6.17
N SER A 218 -10.86 11.19 -4.85
CA SER A 218 -12.01 11.46 -3.99
C SER A 218 -11.87 12.84 -3.34
N PHE A 219 -13.00 13.55 -3.28
CA PHE A 219 -13.14 14.88 -2.67
C PHE A 219 -14.09 14.84 -1.47
N ASP A 220 -14.61 13.68 -1.11
CA ASP A 220 -15.64 13.45 -0.09
C ASP A 220 -15.20 12.46 0.99
N GLY A 221 -13.90 12.22 1.12
CA GLY A 221 -13.35 11.33 2.13
C GLY A 221 -13.45 9.85 1.77
N GLY A 222 -13.38 9.51 0.49
CA GLY A 222 -13.34 8.14 -0.01
C GLY A 222 -14.70 7.52 -0.29
N GLU A 223 -15.78 8.31 -0.36
CA GLU A 223 -17.13 7.83 -0.64
C GLU A 223 -17.37 7.63 -2.15
N THR A 224 -16.83 8.55 -2.98
CA THR A 224 -16.93 8.48 -4.45
C THR A 224 -15.61 8.77 -5.13
N TRP A 225 -15.45 8.28 -6.37
CA TRP A 225 -14.24 8.38 -7.19
C TRP A 225 -14.53 9.09 -8.50
N LYS A 226 -13.69 10.09 -8.83
CA LYS A 226 -13.82 10.96 -10.00
C LYS A 226 -12.48 11.13 -10.73
N ASP A 227 -12.49 11.83 -11.85
CA ASP A 227 -11.29 12.26 -12.59
C ASP A 227 -10.34 11.10 -12.93
N TRP A 228 -10.94 9.99 -13.31
CA TRP A 228 -10.24 8.76 -13.68
C TRP A 228 -9.35 8.96 -14.90
N LYS A 229 -8.14 8.42 -14.86
CA LYS A 229 -7.24 8.35 -16.02
C LYS A 229 -6.19 7.24 -15.89
N ILE A 230 -5.49 7.01 -17.01
CA ILE A 230 -4.35 6.10 -17.11
C ILE A 230 -3.07 6.86 -16.72
N VAL A 231 -2.29 6.32 -15.79
CA VAL A 231 -1.01 6.91 -15.37
C VAL A 231 0.11 6.37 -16.25
N GLN A 232 0.42 7.07 -17.34
CA GLN A 232 1.41 6.62 -18.33
C GLN A 232 2.82 6.43 -17.76
N ALA A 233 3.18 7.21 -16.74
CA ALA A 233 4.50 7.17 -16.10
C ALA A 233 4.71 5.94 -15.21
N LEU A 234 3.63 5.30 -14.73
CA LEU A 234 3.72 4.20 -13.79
C LEU A 234 3.43 2.85 -14.47
N PRO A 235 4.38 1.90 -14.43
CA PRO A 235 4.13 0.55 -14.90
C PRO A 235 3.12 -0.16 -13.98
N ASP A 236 2.33 -1.06 -14.54
CA ASP A 236 1.48 -1.97 -13.78
C ASP A 236 2.16 -3.33 -13.58
N GLY A 237 3.40 -3.30 -13.07
CA GLY A 237 4.23 -4.47 -12.83
C GLY A 237 5.09 -4.87 -14.03
N ASP A 238 5.30 -6.17 -14.18
CA ASP A 238 6.10 -6.76 -15.24
C ASP A 238 5.47 -6.51 -16.63
N GLN A 239 6.12 -5.70 -17.45
CA GLN A 239 5.61 -5.30 -18.77
C GLN A 239 5.58 -6.44 -19.78
N GLY A 240 6.29 -7.55 -19.54
CA GLY A 240 6.23 -8.78 -20.32
C GLY A 240 4.93 -9.58 -20.11
N ARG A 241 4.15 -9.27 -19.08
CA ARG A 241 2.82 -9.81 -18.82
C ARG A 241 1.77 -8.72 -18.88
N ALA A 242 0.53 -9.12 -19.12
CA ALA A 242 -0.54 -8.15 -19.34
C ALA A 242 -1.53 -8.03 -18.18
N TYR A 243 -1.23 -8.54 -16.99
CA TYR A 243 -2.14 -8.50 -15.85
C TYR A 243 -1.58 -7.90 -14.54
N GLY A 244 -0.41 -7.26 -14.62
CA GLY A 244 0.10 -6.39 -13.58
C GLY A 244 0.60 -7.04 -12.29
N CYS A 245 0.94 -6.18 -11.31
CA CYS A 245 1.41 -6.57 -9.99
C CYS A 245 0.87 -5.61 -8.92
N MET A 246 0.69 -6.10 -7.67
CA MET A 246 0.39 -5.24 -6.53
C MET A 246 1.53 -4.24 -6.32
N ALA A 247 1.16 -3.01 -6.01
CA ALA A 247 2.06 -1.89 -5.79
C ALA A 247 1.91 -1.32 -4.38
N GLY A 248 3.00 -0.85 -3.80
CA GLY A 248 3.00 -0.04 -2.60
C GLY A 248 2.85 1.44 -2.91
N MET A 249 2.22 2.20 -2.01
CA MET A 249 2.13 3.64 -2.11
C MET A 249 2.02 4.28 -0.73
N THR A 250 2.75 5.36 -0.53
CA THR A 250 2.70 6.14 0.70
C THR A 250 2.96 7.61 0.41
N ARG A 251 2.55 8.50 1.31
CA ARG A 251 2.84 9.93 1.24
C ARG A 251 3.73 10.36 2.40
N ILE A 252 4.76 11.11 2.11
CA ILE A 252 5.58 11.75 3.15
C ILE A 252 4.76 12.85 3.81
N PRO A 253 4.58 12.85 5.14
CA PRO A 253 3.87 13.91 5.84
C PRO A 253 4.56 15.26 5.65
N SER A 254 3.87 16.21 5.05
CA SER A 254 4.32 17.59 4.86
C SER A 254 3.08 18.47 4.67
N ASN A 255 3.14 19.68 5.19
CA ASN A 255 2.08 20.67 5.00
C ASN A 255 2.25 21.45 3.68
N ASP A 256 3.46 21.47 3.13
CA ASP A 256 3.82 22.36 2.02
C ASP A 256 3.89 21.64 0.67
N LYS A 257 4.08 20.32 0.68
CA LYS A 257 4.24 19.52 -0.53
C LYS A 257 3.65 18.13 -0.38
N ASP A 258 2.97 17.68 -1.40
CA ASP A 258 2.46 16.33 -1.48
C ASP A 258 3.46 15.43 -2.21
N VAL A 259 4.39 14.88 -1.43
CA VAL A 259 5.38 13.91 -1.93
C VAL A 259 4.81 12.50 -1.78
N ILE A 260 4.54 11.86 -2.92
CA ILE A 260 4.05 10.49 -2.97
C ILE A 260 5.18 9.57 -3.42
N ILE A 261 5.36 8.46 -2.73
CA ILE A 261 6.26 7.37 -3.10
C ILE A 261 5.42 6.19 -3.57
N PHE A 262 5.79 5.64 -4.72
CA PHE A 262 5.16 4.47 -5.32
C PHE A 262 6.19 3.37 -5.53
N SER A 263 5.82 2.10 -5.38
CA SER A 263 6.69 0.97 -5.67
C SER A 263 6.01 -0.07 -6.53
N ASN A 264 6.71 -0.59 -7.52
CA ASN A 264 6.28 -1.73 -8.33
C ASN A 264 7.50 -2.34 -9.06
N LEU A 265 7.25 -3.29 -9.93
CA LEU A 265 8.26 -3.88 -10.80
C LEU A 265 8.51 -2.99 -12.03
N ASP A 266 9.77 -2.83 -12.40
CA ASP A 266 10.19 -2.06 -13.58
C ASP A 266 11.00 -2.97 -14.52
N THR A 267 10.30 -3.82 -15.26
CA THR A 267 10.91 -4.82 -16.14
C THR A 267 10.05 -5.06 -17.38
N ASP A 268 10.70 -5.31 -18.52
CA ASP A 268 10.07 -5.78 -19.75
C ASP A 268 10.02 -7.31 -19.85
N ALA A 269 10.57 -8.02 -18.87
CA ALA A 269 10.55 -9.48 -18.83
C ALA A 269 9.12 -10.02 -18.61
N SER A 270 8.91 -11.27 -19.00
CA SER A 270 7.67 -12.01 -18.73
C SER A 270 7.59 -12.60 -17.31
N HIS A 271 8.57 -12.33 -16.48
CA HIS A 271 8.63 -12.74 -15.08
C HIS A 271 8.84 -11.53 -14.15
N ARG A 272 8.48 -11.68 -12.91
CA ARG A 272 8.53 -10.61 -11.91
C ARG A 272 9.93 -10.46 -11.33
N GLU A 273 10.50 -9.26 -11.50
CA GLU A 273 11.82 -8.86 -11.00
C GLU A 273 11.91 -7.32 -10.91
N ARG A 274 13.03 -6.81 -10.44
CA ARG A 274 13.39 -5.40 -10.46
C ARG A 274 12.41 -4.51 -9.72
N VAL A 275 12.22 -4.77 -8.41
CA VAL A 275 11.41 -3.87 -7.58
C VAL A 275 12.07 -2.49 -7.52
N THR A 276 11.29 -1.49 -7.91
CA THR A 276 11.71 -0.10 -8.12
C THR A 276 10.76 0.83 -7.36
N VAL A 277 11.24 1.98 -6.97
CA VAL A 277 10.45 3.04 -6.33
C VAL A 277 10.46 4.30 -7.20
N TRP A 278 9.34 5.01 -7.23
CA TRP A 278 9.15 6.31 -7.91
C TRP A 278 8.77 7.36 -6.90
N ALA A 279 9.10 8.62 -7.18
CA ALA A 279 8.60 9.76 -6.42
C ALA A 279 7.82 10.73 -7.32
N SER A 280 6.69 11.19 -6.81
CA SER A 280 5.99 12.38 -7.24
C SER A 280 6.19 13.48 -6.20
N LEU A 281 6.45 14.70 -6.64
CA LEU A 281 6.68 15.85 -5.77
C LEU A 281 5.55 16.90 -5.86
N ASP A 282 4.49 16.56 -6.59
CA ASP A 282 3.37 17.42 -6.95
C ASP A 282 1.99 16.76 -6.75
N GLY A 283 1.93 15.77 -5.85
CA GLY A 283 0.68 15.08 -5.50
C GLY A 283 0.19 14.10 -6.55
N GLY A 284 1.08 13.42 -7.26
CA GLY A 284 0.75 12.38 -8.23
C GLY A 284 0.58 12.87 -9.66
N LYS A 285 0.77 14.16 -9.95
CA LYS A 285 0.62 14.71 -11.32
C LYS A 285 1.76 14.27 -12.23
N THR A 286 3.00 14.31 -11.71
CA THR A 286 4.21 13.86 -12.42
C THR A 286 5.04 12.92 -11.54
N TRP A 287 5.86 12.09 -12.18
CA TRP A 287 6.72 11.08 -11.55
C TRP A 287 8.14 11.18 -12.10
N PRO A 288 8.87 12.27 -11.80
CA PRO A 288 10.12 12.63 -12.47
C PRO A 288 11.30 11.73 -12.19
N VAL A 289 11.28 10.95 -11.10
CA VAL A 289 12.42 10.13 -10.68
C VAL A 289 12.00 8.75 -10.24
N LYS A 290 12.83 7.76 -10.55
CA LYS A 290 12.73 6.39 -10.06
C LYS A 290 14.09 5.87 -9.60
N ARG A 291 14.11 4.89 -8.70
CA ARG A 291 15.34 4.21 -8.29
C ARG A 291 15.10 2.72 -8.06
N LEU A 292 15.98 1.89 -8.64
CA LEU A 292 15.99 0.45 -8.44
C LEU A 292 16.38 0.13 -6.98
N VAL A 293 15.57 -0.70 -6.32
CA VAL A 293 15.81 -1.19 -4.96
C VAL A 293 16.49 -2.56 -4.98
N ASP A 294 15.99 -3.46 -5.83
CA ASP A 294 16.53 -4.80 -5.98
C ASP A 294 16.36 -5.28 -7.42
N GLY A 295 17.45 -5.71 -8.06
CA GLY A 295 17.45 -6.19 -9.45
C GLY A 295 17.02 -7.65 -9.61
N GLY A 296 16.88 -8.39 -8.50
CA GLY A 296 16.54 -9.81 -8.52
C GLY A 296 15.05 -10.09 -8.67
N ARG A 297 14.70 -11.37 -8.63
CA ARG A 297 13.32 -11.85 -8.61
C ARG A 297 12.57 -11.20 -7.43
N SER A 298 11.45 -10.61 -7.72
CA SER A 298 10.63 -9.90 -6.73
C SER A 298 9.16 -9.93 -7.13
N GLY A 299 8.28 -9.45 -6.27
CA GLY A 299 6.84 -9.49 -6.54
C GLY A 299 6.12 -8.32 -5.89
N TYR A 300 5.14 -8.62 -5.06
CA TYR A 300 4.32 -7.64 -4.36
C TYR A 300 5.16 -6.77 -3.44
N SER A 301 4.75 -5.54 -3.25
CA SER A 301 5.41 -4.56 -2.40
C SER A 301 4.42 -3.69 -1.66
N SER A 302 4.85 -3.17 -0.50
CA SER A 302 4.10 -2.29 0.38
C SER A 302 5.01 -1.19 0.92
N LEU A 303 4.51 0.02 1.04
CA LEU A 303 5.26 1.20 1.47
C LEU A 303 4.67 1.83 2.73
N SER A 304 5.53 2.33 3.60
CA SER A 304 5.15 3.18 4.73
C SER A 304 6.24 4.20 5.02
N VAL A 305 5.91 5.24 5.77
CA VAL A 305 6.85 6.29 6.19
C VAL A 305 6.93 6.37 7.71
N GLY A 306 8.08 6.81 8.19
CA GLY A 306 8.35 6.99 9.61
C GLY A 306 7.52 8.11 10.25
N ARG A 307 7.49 8.12 11.57
CA ARG A 307 6.74 9.08 12.39
C ARG A 307 7.66 10.12 13.00
N HIS A 308 7.23 11.37 12.92
CA HIS A 308 7.96 12.48 13.54
C HIS A 308 8.16 12.28 15.04
N GLY A 309 9.34 12.63 15.55
CA GLY A 309 9.70 12.51 16.96
C GLY A 309 9.95 11.08 17.43
N THR A 310 10.13 10.10 16.53
CA THR A 310 10.36 8.69 16.85
C THR A 310 11.61 8.15 16.16
N PRO A 311 12.13 6.97 16.56
CA PRO A 311 13.28 6.35 15.87
C PRO A 311 13.04 6.04 14.38
N SER A 312 11.78 6.04 13.93
CA SER A 312 11.44 5.82 12.53
C SER A 312 11.44 7.11 11.69
N GLU A 313 11.60 8.29 12.29
CA GLU A 313 11.58 9.56 11.58
C GLU A 313 12.62 9.62 10.46
N GLY A 314 12.21 10.18 9.31
CA GLY A 314 13.07 10.34 8.14
C GLY A 314 13.23 9.11 7.26
N TRP A 315 12.69 7.96 7.70
CA TRP A 315 12.77 6.72 6.94
C TRP A 315 11.54 6.46 6.09
N ILE A 316 11.75 5.91 4.90
CA ILE A 316 10.76 5.29 4.02
C ILE A 316 11.03 3.80 4.05
N TYR A 317 10.01 2.99 4.31
CA TYR A 317 10.09 1.54 4.41
C TYR A 317 9.39 0.90 3.22
N LEU A 318 10.09 -0.05 2.58
CA LEU A 318 9.55 -0.88 1.51
C LEU A 318 9.67 -2.36 1.90
N HIS A 319 8.54 -2.98 2.20
CA HIS A 319 8.45 -4.42 2.40
C HIS A 319 8.04 -5.09 1.09
N TYR A 320 8.84 -6.04 0.58
CA TYR A 320 8.59 -6.65 -0.72
C TYR A 320 8.92 -8.14 -0.74
N GLU A 321 8.24 -8.87 -1.63
CA GLU A 321 8.56 -10.26 -1.93
C GLU A 321 9.93 -10.34 -2.61
N HIS A 322 10.82 -11.15 -2.06
CA HIS A 322 12.09 -11.51 -2.67
C HIS A 322 12.00 -12.93 -3.19
N ASP A 323 12.03 -13.08 -4.51
CA ASP A 323 11.79 -14.34 -5.22
C ASP A 323 10.50 -15.03 -4.72
N PRO A 324 9.33 -14.76 -5.36
CA PRO A 324 8.03 -15.16 -4.86
C PRO A 324 8.01 -16.56 -4.24
N PHE A 325 7.45 -16.70 -3.02
CA PHE A 325 7.46 -17.86 -2.15
C PHE A 325 8.79 -18.18 -1.42
N LYS A 326 9.83 -17.38 -1.58
CA LYS A 326 11.11 -17.57 -0.86
C LYS A 326 11.37 -16.52 0.23
N GLY A 327 10.37 -15.77 0.59
CA GLY A 327 10.42 -14.82 1.69
C GLY A 327 10.37 -13.36 1.26
N SER A 328 10.73 -12.49 2.20
CA SER A 328 10.67 -11.05 1.98
C SER A 328 11.90 -10.31 2.48
N HIS A 329 12.08 -9.11 1.91
CA HIS A 329 13.02 -8.12 2.38
C HIS A 329 12.31 -6.84 2.82
N MET A 330 12.88 -6.18 3.82
CA MET A 330 12.58 -4.81 4.18
C MET A 330 13.75 -3.94 3.71
N ALA A 331 13.49 -3.04 2.78
CA ALA A 331 14.39 -1.94 2.48
C ALA A 331 13.93 -0.71 3.26
N ARG A 332 14.87 0.08 3.76
CA ARG A 332 14.62 1.42 4.30
C ARG A 332 15.58 2.41 3.69
N PHE A 333 15.08 3.59 3.38
CA PHE A 333 15.85 4.64 2.73
C PHE A 333 15.25 6.00 3.06
N ASN A 334 15.98 7.07 2.77
CA ASN A 334 15.45 8.43 2.85
C ASN A 334 15.10 8.99 1.46
N LEU A 335 14.41 10.12 1.44
CA LEU A 335 14.04 10.77 0.19
C LEU A 335 15.25 11.18 -0.63
N SER A 336 16.33 11.67 0.00
CA SER A 336 17.57 12.01 -0.71
C SER A 336 18.14 10.85 -1.51
N TRP A 337 18.12 9.64 -0.96
CA TRP A 337 18.52 8.46 -1.71
C TRP A 337 17.67 8.27 -2.97
N LEU A 338 16.34 8.37 -2.86
CA LEU A 338 15.47 8.18 -4.02
C LEU A 338 15.68 9.26 -5.09
N LEU A 339 15.89 10.51 -4.68
CA LEU A 339 16.08 11.64 -5.59
C LEU A 339 17.39 11.62 -6.40
N GLU A 340 18.36 10.79 -6.01
CA GLU A 340 19.58 10.52 -6.80
C GLU A 340 19.37 9.37 -7.82
N GLY A 341 18.13 8.95 -8.04
CA GLY A 341 17.79 7.92 -9.00
C GLY A 341 17.80 8.40 -10.45
N GLU A 342 17.26 7.56 -11.31
CA GLU A 342 17.11 7.79 -12.74
C GLU A 342 15.96 8.77 -13.03
N LEU A 343 16.17 9.76 -13.89
CA LEU A 343 15.11 10.63 -14.38
C LEU A 343 14.22 9.89 -15.38
N THR A 344 12.92 10.00 -15.21
CA THR A 344 11.93 9.30 -16.05
C THR A 344 11.52 10.08 -17.30
N GLY A 345 11.84 11.38 -17.34
CA GLY A 345 11.33 12.30 -18.36
C GLY A 345 9.86 12.73 -18.15
N ASN A 346 9.22 12.28 -17.08
CA ASN A 346 7.86 12.67 -16.73
C ASN A 346 7.85 13.80 -15.68
N GLY A 347 7.96 15.03 -16.13
CA GLY A 347 8.06 16.22 -15.31
C GLY A 347 9.49 16.53 -14.87
N ASP A 348 9.66 17.68 -14.21
CA ASP A 348 10.92 18.16 -13.73
C ASP A 348 11.16 17.78 -12.26
N LEU A 349 12.41 17.50 -11.92
CA LEU A 349 12.82 17.31 -10.54
C LEU A 349 13.17 18.70 -9.93
N PRO A 350 12.32 19.26 -9.07
CA PRO A 350 12.60 20.55 -8.48
C PRO A 350 13.86 20.49 -7.60
N LYS A 351 14.64 21.55 -7.61
CA LYS A 351 15.76 21.70 -6.65
C LYS A 351 15.18 21.76 -5.23
N LEU A 352 15.30 20.68 -4.49
CA LEU A 352 15.00 20.69 -3.06
C LEU A 352 16.19 21.27 -2.32
N LYS A 353 15.94 22.26 -1.46
CA LYS A 353 16.98 22.73 -0.55
C LYS A 353 17.32 21.59 0.40
N ARG A 354 18.54 21.08 0.33
CA ARG A 354 19.08 20.23 1.39
C ARG A 354 19.22 21.14 2.61
N GLY A 355 18.66 20.78 3.74
CA GLY A 355 18.92 21.48 4.99
C GLY A 355 20.44 21.48 5.23
N ASN A 356 20.97 22.64 5.61
CA ASN A 356 22.35 22.75 6.05
C ASN A 356 22.57 22.02 7.35
#